data_d5ea0f610daa45fe0e52f0644f6b3be0
#
_entry.id   d5ea0f610daa45fe0e52f0644f6b3be0
#
_cell.length_a   1.000
_cell.length_b   1.000
_cell.length_c   1.000
_cell.angle_alpha   90.00
_cell.angle_beta   90.00
_cell.angle_gamma   90.00
#
_symmetry.space_group_name_H-M   'P 1'
#
loop_
_entity.id
_entity.type
_entity.pdbx_description
1 polymer ?
#
loop_
_entity_poly.entity_id
_entity_poly.type
_entity_poly.pdbx_seq_one_letter_code
_entity_poly.pdbx_strand_id
1 'polypeptide(L)'
;MNNDQDLPSFNEHETAGDEIGSDELLSDDNLRLPESANMLVRLHALRAWLARRHHDATIDVGQTALHLQQLMQEDIQETGARRAHRRTQQGEAVQRLNHAQQALAAAQQRLSAYEEAQSLLEDCIAHTSGERVLVEYYLTLEELVQQSQAPPRTPDQRTPWFDAMADVLHRIEHIGIPNEDP
;
A
#
# COMPACT_ATOMS: atom_id res chain seq x y z
N MET A 1 -60.76 24.53 -39.73
CA MET A 1 -60.47 25.28 -38.53
C MET A 1 -59.24 24.59 -37.90
N ASN A 2 -58.09 25.13 -38.27
CA ASN A 2 -56.78 24.63 -37.90
C ASN A 2 -56.41 25.27 -36.55
N ASN A 3 -55.97 24.47 -35.60
CA ASN A 3 -55.28 24.96 -34.45
C ASN A 3 -53.88 24.28 -34.40
N ASP A 4 -52.98 25.00 -35.01
CA ASP A 4 -51.56 24.77 -34.79
C ASP A 4 -51.19 25.24 -33.34
N GLN A 5 -50.80 24.34 -32.49
CA GLN A 5 -50.18 24.69 -31.22
C GLN A 5 -48.69 24.46 -31.35
N ASP A 6 -47.97 25.57 -31.48
CA ASP A 6 -46.52 25.67 -31.33
C ASP A 6 -46.09 25.22 -29.93
N LEU A 7 -45.33 24.15 -29.87
CA LEU A 7 -44.62 23.74 -28.67
C LEU A 7 -43.23 24.41 -28.66
N PRO A 8 -42.82 25.04 -27.57
CA PRO A 8 -41.49 25.63 -27.48
C PRO A 8 -40.42 24.54 -27.35
N SER A 9 -39.44 24.66 -28.21
CA SER A 9 -38.21 23.93 -28.26
C SER A 9 -37.45 24.13 -26.93
N PHE A 10 -37.33 23.07 -26.12
CA PHE A 10 -36.41 23.04 -24.98
C PHE A 10 -34.99 22.92 -25.51
N ASN A 11 -34.23 23.99 -25.40
CA ASN A 11 -32.77 23.98 -25.48
C ASN A 11 -32.22 23.17 -24.29
N GLU A 12 -31.81 21.95 -24.55
CA GLU A 12 -30.93 21.20 -23.67
C GLU A 12 -29.55 21.87 -23.71
N HIS A 13 -29.31 22.75 -22.74
CA HIS A 13 -27.97 23.15 -22.40
C HIS A 13 -27.28 21.90 -21.82
N GLU A 14 -26.50 21.23 -22.66
CA GLU A 14 -25.43 20.36 -22.23
C GLU A 14 -24.45 21.19 -21.36
N THR A 15 -24.69 21.15 -20.07
CA THR A 15 -23.62 21.43 -19.11
C THR A 15 -22.65 20.25 -19.20
N ALA A 16 -21.62 20.41 -20.01
CA ALA A 16 -20.41 19.63 -19.92
C ALA A 16 -19.86 19.86 -18.49
N GLY A 17 -20.30 19.03 -17.57
CA GLY A 17 -19.65 18.87 -16.28
C GLY A 17 -18.27 18.28 -16.55
N ASP A 18 -17.24 19.11 -16.46
CA ASP A 18 -15.87 18.65 -16.24
C ASP A 18 -15.87 17.86 -14.93
N GLU A 19 -16.26 16.59 -15.02
CA GLU A 19 -15.84 15.59 -14.06
C GLU A 19 -14.33 15.42 -14.25
N ILE A 20 -13.55 16.32 -13.65
CA ILE A 20 -12.13 16.10 -13.39
C ILE A 20 -12.11 14.82 -12.54
N GLY A 21 -11.82 13.71 -13.22
CA GLY A 21 -11.82 12.39 -12.64
C GLY A 21 -10.90 12.36 -11.43
N SER A 22 -11.50 12.29 -10.25
CA SER A 22 -10.79 12.13 -8.97
C SER A 22 -9.89 10.88 -8.96
N ASP A 23 -10.10 9.95 -9.88
CA ASP A 23 -9.31 8.72 -10.00
C ASP A 23 -7.94 8.92 -10.68
N GLU A 24 -7.80 9.95 -11.53
CA GLU A 24 -6.54 10.16 -12.24
C GLU A 24 -5.46 10.80 -11.35
N LEU A 25 -5.86 11.55 -10.33
CA LEU A 25 -4.96 12.18 -9.36
C LEU A 25 -4.33 11.19 -8.36
N LEU A 26 -4.88 9.99 -8.23
CA LEU A 26 -4.46 9.00 -7.25
C LEU A 26 -3.58 7.88 -7.84
N SER A 27 -3.38 7.90 -9.17
CA SER A 27 -2.71 6.79 -9.90
C SER A 27 -1.19 6.88 -9.92
N ASP A 28 -0.61 8.01 -9.56
CA ASP A 28 0.83 8.23 -9.70
C ASP A 28 1.53 8.16 -8.33
N ASP A 29 2.32 7.10 -8.11
CA ASP A 29 3.12 6.92 -6.87
C ASP A 29 4.12 8.07 -6.65
N ASN A 30 4.37 8.89 -7.68
CA ASN A 30 5.29 10.02 -7.66
C ASN A 30 4.60 11.39 -7.58
N LEU A 31 3.29 11.44 -7.33
CA LEU A 31 2.58 12.71 -7.30
C LEU A 31 3.07 13.58 -6.13
N ARG A 32 3.89 14.58 -6.44
CA ARG A 32 4.21 15.66 -5.52
C ARG A 32 3.00 16.58 -5.45
N LEU A 33 2.38 16.68 -4.29
CA LEU A 33 1.37 17.69 -4.07
C LEU A 33 2.01 19.10 -4.12
N PRO A 34 1.33 20.12 -4.69
CA PRO A 34 1.82 21.48 -4.65
C PRO A 34 1.98 21.94 -3.18
N GLU A 35 2.99 22.76 -2.91
CA GLU A 35 3.25 23.30 -1.56
C GLU A 35 2.03 24.02 -0.97
N SER A 36 1.19 24.59 -1.84
CA SER A 36 -0.07 25.25 -1.47
C SER A 36 -1.22 24.31 -1.15
N ALA A 37 -1.05 22.98 -1.31
CA ALA A 37 -2.12 22.03 -1.00
C ALA A 37 -2.46 22.11 0.48
N ASN A 38 -3.76 22.24 0.76
CA ASN A 38 -4.22 22.32 2.13
C ASN A 38 -4.05 20.95 2.83
N MET A 39 -3.97 20.97 4.16
CA MET A 39 -3.74 19.79 5.00
C MET A 39 -4.73 18.65 4.73
N LEU A 40 -6.00 18.96 4.51
CA LEU A 40 -7.03 17.94 4.24
C LEU A 40 -6.75 17.17 2.96
N VAL A 41 -6.28 17.86 1.91
CA VAL A 41 -5.91 17.24 0.64
C VAL A 41 -4.70 16.32 0.84
N ARG A 42 -3.68 16.78 1.58
CA ARG A 42 -2.49 15.98 1.91
C ARG A 42 -2.85 14.72 2.70
N LEU A 43 -3.68 14.88 3.72
CA LEU A 43 -4.14 13.77 4.57
C LEU A 43 -4.97 12.75 3.76
N HIS A 44 -5.86 13.25 2.90
CA HIS A 44 -6.67 12.39 2.02
C HIS A 44 -5.79 11.61 1.04
N ALA A 45 -4.81 12.26 0.43
CA ALA A 45 -3.85 11.62 -0.47
C ALA A 45 -3.03 10.53 0.25
N LEU A 46 -2.59 10.80 1.48
CA LEU A 46 -1.87 9.82 2.29
C LEU A 46 -2.74 8.60 2.63
N ARG A 47 -3.98 8.83 3.08
CA ARG A 47 -4.92 7.75 3.38
C ARG A 47 -5.20 6.87 2.16
N ALA A 48 -5.45 7.49 1.01
CA ALA A 48 -5.71 6.78 -0.24
C ALA A 48 -4.48 5.97 -0.69
N TRP A 49 -3.27 6.52 -0.54
CA TRP A 49 -2.03 5.83 -0.86
C TRP A 49 -1.79 4.64 0.10
N LEU A 50 -1.95 4.82 1.41
CA LEU A 50 -1.84 3.74 2.40
C LEU A 50 -2.85 2.62 2.14
N ALA A 51 -4.10 2.97 1.84
CA ALA A 51 -5.13 1.98 1.53
C ALA A 51 -4.76 1.14 0.29
N ARG A 52 -4.16 1.75 -0.72
CA ARG A 52 -3.66 1.05 -1.90
C ARG A 52 -2.51 0.11 -1.54
N ARG A 53 -1.50 0.60 -0.82
CA ARG A 53 -0.35 -0.22 -0.38
C ARG A 53 -0.78 -1.40 0.47
N HIS A 54 -1.73 -1.20 1.38
CA HIS A 54 -2.32 -2.28 2.17
C HIS A 54 -3.03 -3.30 1.27
N HIS A 55 -3.82 -2.85 0.30
CA HIS A 55 -4.51 -3.72 -0.65
C HIS A 55 -3.52 -4.54 -1.49
N ASP A 56 -2.48 -3.90 -2.04
CA ASP A 56 -1.43 -4.57 -2.82
C ASP A 56 -0.68 -5.61 -1.97
N ALA A 57 -0.34 -5.28 -0.72
CA ALA A 57 0.27 -6.23 0.21
C ALA A 57 -0.65 -7.41 0.55
N THR A 58 -1.97 -7.19 0.66
CA THR A 58 -2.95 -8.26 0.85
C THR A 58 -2.99 -9.21 -0.35
N ILE A 59 -2.97 -8.67 -1.57
CA ILE A 59 -2.89 -9.48 -2.80
C ILE A 59 -1.59 -10.29 -2.84
N ASP A 60 -0.45 -9.67 -2.50
CA ASP A 60 0.86 -10.32 -2.49
C ASP A 60 0.89 -11.50 -1.50
N VAL A 61 0.32 -11.35 -0.30
CA VAL A 61 0.15 -12.45 0.67
C VAL A 61 -0.69 -13.56 0.08
N GLY A 62 -1.81 -13.25 -0.57
CA GLY A 62 -2.68 -14.23 -1.21
C GLY A 62 -1.98 -15.01 -2.32
N GLN A 63 -1.25 -14.31 -3.19
CA GLN A 63 -0.51 -14.92 -4.31
C GLN A 63 0.63 -15.81 -3.80
N THR A 64 1.41 -15.36 -2.83
CA THR A 64 2.51 -16.14 -2.25
C THR A 64 2.01 -17.36 -1.49
N ALA A 65 0.88 -17.26 -0.80
CA ALA A 65 0.24 -18.40 -0.12
C ALA A 65 -0.25 -19.47 -1.12
N LEU A 66 -0.87 -19.04 -2.23
CA LEU A 66 -1.30 -19.94 -3.30
C LEU A 66 -0.10 -20.63 -3.95
N HIS A 67 0.99 -19.89 -4.22
CA HIS A 67 2.20 -20.47 -4.77
C HIS A 67 2.81 -21.54 -3.83
N LEU A 68 2.90 -21.24 -2.55
CA LEU A 68 3.36 -22.21 -1.55
C LEU A 68 2.48 -23.48 -1.55
N GLN A 69 1.16 -23.31 -1.59
CA GLN A 69 0.23 -24.43 -1.64
C GLN A 69 0.42 -25.31 -2.90
N GLN A 70 0.64 -24.68 -4.06
CA GLN A 70 0.92 -25.40 -5.31
C GLN A 70 2.20 -26.25 -5.21
N LEU A 71 3.29 -25.65 -4.69
CA LEU A 71 4.54 -26.39 -4.49
C LEU A 71 4.39 -27.57 -3.53
N MET A 72 3.61 -27.42 -2.48
CA MET A 72 3.31 -28.52 -1.54
C MET A 72 2.51 -29.64 -2.21
N GLN A 73 1.56 -29.31 -3.10
CA GLN A 73 0.78 -30.30 -3.83
C GLN A 73 1.64 -31.05 -4.87
N GLU A 74 2.53 -30.36 -5.58
CA GLU A 74 3.47 -30.94 -6.53
C GLU A 74 4.40 -31.94 -5.84
N ASP A 75 4.96 -31.60 -4.68
CA ASP A 75 5.85 -32.49 -3.91
C ASP A 75 5.12 -33.76 -3.46
N ILE A 76 3.85 -33.69 -3.09
CA ILE A 76 3.03 -34.85 -2.72
C ILE A 76 2.80 -35.78 -3.93
N GLN A 77 2.52 -35.21 -5.10
CA GLN A 77 2.28 -36.00 -6.33
C GLN A 77 3.55 -36.67 -6.84
N GLU A 78 4.69 -35.97 -6.84
CA GLU A 78 5.97 -36.51 -7.28
C GLU A 78 6.48 -37.63 -6.34
N THR A 79 6.19 -37.56 -5.06
CA THR A 79 6.59 -38.56 -4.06
C THR A 79 5.95 -39.93 -4.33
N GLY A 80 4.76 -39.94 -4.95
CA GLY A 80 4.06 -41.18 -5.35
C GLY A 80 4.65 -41.91 -6.55
N ALA A 81 5.33 -41.23 -7.47
CA ALA A 81 5.62 -41.76 -8.80
C ALA A 81 7.06 -42.30 -9.05
N ARG A 82 8.10 -41.85 -8.33
CA ARG A 82 9.52 -42.18 -8.73
C ARG A 82 10.46 -42.39 -7.54
N ARG A 83 10.86 -43.65 -7.29
CA ARG A 83 11.81 -44.02 -6.22
C ARG A 83 13.31 -43.95 -6.55
N ALA A 84 13.75 -43.75 -7.78
CA ALA A 84 15.14 -44.02 -8.19
C ALA A 84 16.05 -42.78 -8.41
N HIS A 85 15.51 -41.56 -8.64
CA HIS A 85 16.33 -40.34 -8.88
C HIS A 85 16.31 -39.35 -7.70
N ARG A 86 16.02 -39.79 -6.51
CA ARG A 86 15.49 -39.07 -5.38
C ARG A 86 16.40 -38.08 -4.65
N ARG A 87 17.73 -38.20 -4.68
CA ARG A 87 18.57 -37.42 -3.74
C ARG A 87 18.83 -35.99 -4.17
N THR A 88 19.05 -35.73 -5.45
CA THR A 88 19.29 -34.37 -5.96
C THR A 88 18.01 -33.58 -6.10
N GLN A 89 16.94 -34.17 -6.62
CA GLN A 89 15.64 -33.53 -6.79
C GLN A 89 14.98 -33.17 -5.44
N GLN A 90 15.19 -33.98 -4.42
CA GLN A 90 14.65 -33.72 -3.07
C GLN A 90 15.32 -32.48 -2.42
N GLY A 91 16.60 -32.24 -2.68
CA GLY A 91 17.27 -31.01 -2.23
C GLY A 91 16.72 -29.75 -2.88
N GLU A 92 16.45 -29.78 -4.16
CA GLU A 92 15.89 -28.65 -4.91
C GLU A 92 14.43 -28.36 -4.52
N ALA A 93 13.60 -29.38 -4.29
CA ALA A 93 12.24 -29.22 -3.83
C ALA A 93 12.18 -28.56 -2.43
N VAL A 94 13.03 -29.00 -1.51
CA VAL A 94 13.14 -28.39 -0.17
C VAL A 94 13.59 -26.94 -0.25
N GLN A 95 14.53 -26.61 -1.14
CA GLN A 95 14.96 -25.23 -1.32
C GLN A 95 13.83 -24.35 -1.89
N ARG A 96 13.07 -24.83 -2.88
CA ARG A 96 11.90 -24.10 -3.42
C ARG A 96 10.84 -23.84 -2.36
N LEU A 97 10.51 -24.83 -1.53
CA LEU A 97 9.58 -24.68 -0.42
C LEU A 97 10.08 -23.66 0.62
N ASN A 98 11.36 -23.72 0.99
CA ASN A 98 11.94 -22.77 1.92
C ASN A 98 11.90 -21.33 1.36
N HIS A 99 12.20 -21.14 0.09
CA HIS A 99 12.08 -19.85 -0.58
C HIS A 99 10.64 -19.32 -0.60
N ALA A 100 9.67 -20.18 -0.91
CA ALA A 100 8.27 -19.79 -0.91
C ALA A 100 7.76 -19.45 0.50
N GLN A 101 8.20 -20.17 1.53
CA GLN A 101 7.91 -19.84 2.94
C GLN A 101 8.51 -18.48 3.35
N GLN A 102 9.75 -18.21 2.97
CA GLN A 102 10.40 -16.93 3.23
C GLN A 102 9.69 -15.78 2.50
N ALA A 103 9.27 -15.99 1.24
CA ALA A 103 8.51 -15.00 0.49
C ALA A 103 7.17 -14.69 1.15
N LEU A 104 6.44 -15.72 1.63
CA LEU A 104 5.19 -15.53 2.35
C LEU A 104 5.40 -14.77 3.66
N ALA A 105 6.41 -15.12 4.45
CA ALA A 105 6.75 -14.41 5.67
C ALA A 105 7.10 -12.93 5.40
N ALA A 106 7.84 -12.66 4.32
CA ALA A 106 8.16 -11.29 3.90
C ALA A 106 6.92 -10.49 3.48
N ALA A 107 5.99 -11.11 2.73
CA ALA A 107 4.73 -10.49 2.34
C ALA A 107 3.86 -10.18 3.56
N GLN A 108 3.77 -11.09 4.53
CA GLN A 108 3.05 -10.88 5.79
C GLN A 108 3.63 -9.74 6.62
N GLN A 109 4.96 -9.62 6.68
CA GLN A 109 5.62 -8.52 7.37
C GLN A 109 5.30 -7.16 6.71
N ARG A 110 5.28 -7.08 5.37
CA ARG A 110 4.87 -5.85 4.68
C ARG A 110 3.42 -5.49 4.95
N LEU A 111 2.51 -6.47 4.91
CA LEU A 111 1.10 -6.26 5.22
C LEU A 111 0.94 -5.70 6.64
N SER A 112 1.56 -6.35 7.64
CA SER A 112 1.52 -5.89 9.04
C SER A 112 2.03 -4.46 9.21
N ALA A 113 3.09 -4.07 8.48
CA ALA A 113 3.60 -2.70 8.50
C ALA A 113 2.57 -1.68 8.01
N TYR A 114 1.90 -1.96 6.88
CA TYR A 114 0.88 -1.03 6.36
C TYR A 114 -0.39 -1.00 7.23
N GLU A 115 -0.79 -2.11 7.85
CA GLU A 115 -1.87 -2.14 8.84
C GLU A 115 -1.55 -1.27 10.06
N GLU A 116 -0.35 -1.39 10.58
CA GLU A 116 0.13 -0.61 11.72
C GLU A 116 0.22 0.88 11.37
N ALA A 117 0.76 1.22 10.20
CA ALA A 117 0.82 2.59 9.71
C ALA A 117 -0.58 3.22 9.53
N GLN A 118 -1.56 2.46 9.03
CA GLN A 118 -2.94 2.93 8.93
C GLN A 118 -3.57 3.17 10.30
N SER A 119 -3.40 2.23 11.23
CA SER A 119 -3.93 2.36 12.59
C SER A 119 -3.38 3.60 13.29
N LEU A 120 -2.08 3.82 13.20
CA LEU A 120 -1.43 5.01 13.76
C LEU A 120 -1.94 6.32 13.13
N LEU A 121 -2.17 6.34 11.82
CA LEU A 121 -2.73 7.52 11.16
C LEU A 121 -4.13 7.84 11.67
N GLU A 122 -5.00 6.83 11.82
CA GLU A 122 -6.35 7.03 12.35
C GLU A 122 -6.31 7.50 13.82
N ASP A 123 -5.39 6.97 14.62
CA ASP A 123 -5.18 7.39 16.00
C ASP A 123 -4.72 8.85 16.06
N CYS A 124 -3.79 9.27 15.23
CA CYS A 124 -3.36 10.66 15.13
C CYS A 124 -4.51 11.59 14.72
N ILE A 125 -5.33 11.18 13.75
CA ILE A 125 -6.51 11.95 13.32
C ILE A 125 -7.53 12.09 14.45
N ALA A 126 -7.72 11.06 15.26
CA ALA A 126 -8.67 11.06 16.35
C ALA A 126 -8.24 11.97 17.54
N HIS A 127 -6.94 12.09 17.77
CA HIS A 127 -6.40 12.76 18.96
C HIS A 127 -5.75 14.12 18.68
N THR A 128 -5.38 14.40 17.43
CA THR A 128 -4.70 15.62 17.02
C THR A 128 -5.55 16.38 16.00
N SER A 129 -5.59 17.71 16.09
CA SER A 129 -6.40 18.53 15.19
C SER A 129 -5.53 19.43 14.29
N GLY A 130 -6.05 19.69 13.08
CA GLY A 130 -5.46 20.65 12.16
C GLY A 130 -4.13 20.21 11.55
N GLU A 131 -3.21 21.15 11.42
CA GLU A 131 -1.95 20.96 10.69
C GLU A 131 -0.96 20.05 11.40
N ARG A 132 -1.16 19.78 12.68
CA ARG A 132 -0.26 18.94 13.49
C ARG A 132 -0.40 17.44 13.24
N VAL A 133 -1.49 16.99 12.62
CA VAL A 133 -1.75 15.56 12.40
C VAL A 133 -0.59 14.87 11.66
N LEU A 134 -0.12 15.47 10.56
CA LEU A 134 0.98 14.86 9.77
C LEU A 134 2.32 14.90 10.50
N VAL A 135 2.58 15.97 11.26
CA VAL A 135 3.80 16.08 12.08
C VAL A 135 3.81 15.02 13.18
N GLU A 136 2.70 14.92 13.93
CA GLU A 136 2.54 13.93 14.99
C GLU A 136 2.64 12.51 14.44
N TYR A 137 1.99 12.25 13.31
CA TYR A 137 2.05 10.95 12.64
C TYR A 137 3.48 10.60 12.20
N TYR A 138 4.21 11.55 11.60
CA TYR A 138 5.60 11.35 11.20
C TYR A 138 6.49 11.01 12.39
N LEU A 139 6.41 11.79 13.48
CA LEU A 139 7.21 11.58 14.69
C LEU A 139 6.89 10.23 15.35
N THR A 140 5.60 9.86 15.42
CA THR A 140 5.18 8.58 15.98
C THR A 140 5.69 7.39 15.16
N LEU A 141 5.65 7.49 13.82
CA LEU A 141 6.22 6.46 12.94
C LEU A 141 7.74 6.38 13.08
N GLU A 142 8.43 7.51 13.13
CA GLU A 142 9.88 7.54 13.31
C GLU A 142 10.29 6.89 14.64
N GLU A 143 9.58 7.20 15.73
CA GLU A 143 9.79 6.59 17.04
C GLU A 143 9.54 5.08 17.00
N LEU A 144 8.45 4.63 16.36
CA LEU A 144 8.11 3.23 16.19
C LEU A 144 9.23 2.47 15.44
N VAL A 145 9.73 3.02 14.36
CA VAL A 145 10.82 2.46 13.57
C VAL A 145 12.11 2.37 14.40
N GLN A 146 12.41 3.40 15.19
CA GLN A 146 13.57 3.41 16.09
C GLN A 146 13.45 2.39 17.23
N GLN A 147 12.25 2.19 17.79
CA GLN A 147 12.02 1.25 18.90
C GLN A 147 11.96 -0.20 18.43
N SER A 148 11.43 -0.45 17.24
CA SER A 148 11.15 -1.82 16.75
C SER A 148 12.41 -2.60 16.39
N GLN A 149 13.49 -1.91 16.00
CA GLN A 149 14.75 -2.57 15.67
C GLN A 149 15.94 -1.65 15.92
N ALA A 150 17.04 -2.22 16.46
CA ALA A 150 18.32 -1.56 16.30
C ALA A 150 18.55 -1.28 14.81
N PRO A 151 18.90 -0.04 14.41
CA PRO A 151 19.01 0.32 13.02
C PRO A 151 19.87 -0.69 12.26
N PRO A 152 19.42 -1.21 11.11
CA PRO A 152 20.15 -2.23 10.38
C PRO A 152 21.53 -1.68 10.03
N ARG A 153 22.57 -2.38 10.43
CA ARG A 153 23.97 -1.97 10.20
C ARG A 153 24.35 -2.01 8.73
N THR A 154 23.63 -2.84 7.95
CA THR A 154 23.82 -2.98 6.50
C THR A 154 22.46 -3.09 5.80
N PRO A 155 22.34 -2.70 4.51
CA PRO A 155 21.11 -2.86 3.75
C PRO A 155 20.55 -4.28 3.74
N ASP A 156 21.44 -5.29 3.78
CA ASP A 156 21.06 -6.72 3.77
C ASP A 156 20.38 -7.17 5.07
N GLN A 157 20.38 -6.34 6.12
CA GLN A 157 19.73 -6.63 7.41
C GLN A 157 18.35 -6.00 7.54
N ARG A 158 17.89 -5.27 6.50
CA ARG A 158 16.56 -4.68 6.53
C ARG A 158 15.51 -5.78 6.42
N THR A 159 14.50 -5.69 7.29
CA THR A 159 13.33 -6.56 7.20
C THR A 159 12.29 -5.96 6.25
N PRO A 160 11.45 -6.78 5.60
CA PRO A 160 10.35 -6.28 4.76
C PRO A 160 9.39 -5.33 5.48
N TRP A 161 9.23 -5.47 6.79
CA TRP A 161 8.49 -4.53 7.63
C TRP A 161 9.17 -3.16 7.67
N PHE A 162 10.49 -3.14 7.89
CA PHE A 162 11.26 -1.91 7.94
C PHE A 162 11.23 -1.15 6.60
N ASP A 163 11.37 -1.88 5.49
CA ASP A 163 11.31 -1.28 4.15
C ASP A 163 9.94 -0.66 3.87
N ALA A 164 8.85 -1.32 4.29
CA ALA A 164 7.50 -0.77 4.16
C ALA A 164 7.30 0.48 5.01
N MET A 165 7.79 0.51 6.26
CA MET A 165 7.72 1.69 7.11
C MET A 165 8.56 2.86 6.57
N ALA A 166 9.75 2.58 6.02
CA ALA A 166 10.59 3.58 5.36
C ALA A 166 9.89 4.18 4.13
N ASP A 167 9.14 3.37 3.38
CA ASP A 167 8.32 3.82 2.25
C ASP A 167 7.20 4.78 2.71
N VAL A 168 6.56 4.51 3.85
CA VAL A 168 5.57 5.40 4.45
C VAL A 168 6.18 6.73 4.88
N LEU A 169 7.31 6.72 5.60
CA LEU A 169 8.02 7.94 6.01
C LEU A 169 8.42 8.79 4.80
N HIS A 170 9.01 8.15 3.80
CA HIS A 170 9.37 8.82 2.55
C HIS A 170 8.16 9.43 1.84
N ARG A 171 7.01 8.75 1.85
CA ARG A 171 5.77 9.29 1.27
C ARG A 171 5.28 10.53 2.01
N ILE A 172 5.36 10.56 3.34
CA ILE A 172 4.98 11.73 4.15
C ILE A 172 5.89 12.92 3.80
N GLU A 173 7.19 12.72 3.69
CA GLU A 173 8.14 13.76 3.28
C GLU A 173 7.81 14.33 1.89
N HIS A 174 7.39 13.49 0.94
CA HIS A 174 6.99 13.92 -0.40
C HIS A 174 5.67 14.69 -0.43
N ILE A 175 4.73 14.35 0.44
CA ILE A 175 3.46 15.07 0.58
C ILE A 175 3.69 16.45 1.23
N GLY A 176 4.81 16.60 1.91
CA GLY A 176 5.25 17.82 2.61
C GLY A 176 4.71 17.87 4.03
N ILE A 177 5.61 17.76 4.99
CA ILE A 177 5.35 18.13 6.38
C ILE A 177 5.26 19.65 6.40
N PRO A 178 4.19 20.25 6.97
CA PRO A 178 4.18 21.70 7.16
C PRO A 178 5.42 22.06 7.99
N ASN A 179 6.31 22.88 7.43
CA ASN A 179 7.39 23.45 8.22
C ASN A 179 6.73 24.25 9.34
N GLU A 180 6.95 23.86 10.58
CA GLU A 180 6.75 24.75 11.71
C GLU A 180 7.82 25.83 11.57
N ASP A 181 7.51 26.91 10.86
CA ASP A 181 8.32 28.14 10.97
C ASP A 181 8.24 28.59 12.43
N PRO A 182 9.40 28.80 13.08
CA PRO A 182 9.49 29.13 14.49
C PRO A 182 8.88 30.51 14.82
#